data_86bd9c7de4163847e7102c3d60ad1a03
#
_entry.id   86bd9c7de4163847e7102c3d60ad1a03
#
_cell.length_a   1.000
_cell.length_b   1.000
_cell.length_c   1.000
_cell.angle_alpha   90.00
_cell.angle_beta   90.00
_cell.angle_gamma   90.00
#
_symmetry.space_group_name_H-M   'P 1'
#
loop_
_entity.id
_entity.type
_entity.pdbx_description
1 polymer ?
#
loop_
_entity_poly.entity_id
_entity_poly.type
_entity_poly.pdbx_seq_one_letter_code
_entity_poly.pdbx_strand_id
1 'polypeptide(L)'
;IRTSSNNIVLSDGDGNPRLNFNSTGRMFLNCSATAGLFGSTSFRISPIQSDGMSVYPLGQNFSAYTVQADNTAGTRYAMYIANSGGAGVGTISFTSTSTSYNTSSDYRLKENVVELTGATDRLKQLNPSRFNFIADADKTVDGFLAHEVQSVVPEAVHGTHNEVDADGNPVYQGIDQSKLVPLLVATI
;
A
#
# COMPACT_ATOMS: atom_id res chain seq x y z
N ILE A 1 -25.27 -0.35 28.25
CA ILE A 1 -24.08 0.52 28.28
C ILE A 1 -23.64 0.58 29.71
N ARG A 2 -22.44 0.15 29.99
CA ARG A 2 -21.84 0.21 31.32
C ARG A 2 -20.76 1.29 31.31
N THR A 3 -20.88 2.26 32.24
CA THR A 3 -19.83 3.26 32.46
C THR A 3 -19.04 2.87 33.70
N SER A 4 -17.72 2.81 33.55
CA SER A 4 -16.79 2.56 34.65
C SER A 4 -15.64 3.54 34.50
N SER A 5 -15.41 4.38 35.51
CA SER A 5 -14.24 5.28 35.56
C SER A 5 -14.03 6.09 34.25
N ASN A 6 -15.07 6.77 33.77
CA ASN A 6 -15.06 7.55 32.52
C ASN A 6 -14.89 6.72 31.22
N ASN A 7 -15.18 5.43 31.25
CA ASN A 7 -15.18 4.57 30.06
C ASN A 7 -16.61 4.24 29.64
N ILE A 8 -16.83 4.12 28.32
CA ILE A 8 -18.04 3.55 27.72
C ILE A 8 -17.71 2.13 27.27
N VAL A 9 -18.43 1.14 27.77
CA VAL A 9 -18.20 -0.27 27.46
C VAL A 9 -19.48 -0.88 26.94
N LEU A 10 -19.43 -1.49 25.75
CA LEU A 10 -20.45 -2.39 25.24
C LEU A 10 -19.94 -3.82 25.42
N SER A 11 -20.70 -4.63 26.15
CA SER A 11 -20.35 -6.01 26.46
C SER A 11 -21.33 -6.97 25.77
N ASP A 12 -20.89 -8.21 25.56
CA ASP A 12 -21.78 -9.32 25.20
C ASP A 12 -22.66 -9.75 26.40
N GLY A 13 -23.50 -10.75 26.19
CA GLY A 13 -24.39 -11.29 27.23
C GLY A 13 -23.65 -11.86 28.43
N ASP A 14 -22.40 -12.25 28.27
CA ASP A 14 -21.53 -12.84 29.30
C ASP A 14 -20.66 -11.79 30.02
N GLY A 15 -20.83 -10.50 29.68
CA GLY A 15 -20.14 -9.40 30.33
C GLY A 15 -18.74 -9.08 29.75
N ASN A 16 -18.31 -9.76 28.70
CA ASN A 16 -17.01 -9.44 28.07
C ASN A 16 -17.12 -8.16 27.26
N PRO A 17 -16.18 -7.19 27.41
CA PRO A 17 -16.17 -5.98 26.62
C PRO A 17 -15.98 -6.29 25.12
N ARG A 18 -16.84 -5.75 24.27
CA ARG A 18 -16.76 -5.86 22.80
C ARG A 18 -16.36 -4.53 22.15
N LEU A 19 -16.75 -3.43 22.76
CA LEU A 19 -16.35 -2.09 22.38
C LEU A 19 -16.09 -1.27 23.63
N ASN A 20 -14.94 -0.64 23.72
CA ASN A 20 -14.55 0.19 24.84
C ASN A 20 -14.04 1.55 24.35
N PHE A 21 -14.57 2.64 24.91
CA PHE A 21 -13.99 3.97 24.81
C PHE A 21 -13.40 4.32 26.17
N ASN A 22 -12.10 4.55 26.25
CA ASN A 22 -11.45 4.91 27.51
C ASN A 22 -11.62 6.39 27.85
N SER A 23 -11.14 6.79 29.02
CA SER A 23 -11.21 8.17 29.51
C SER A 23 -10.48 9.20 28.64
N THR A 24 -9.61 8.78 27.73
CA THR A 24 -8.90 9.63 26.75
C THR A 24 -9.56 9.64 25.37
N GLY A 25 -10.75 9.04 25.24
CA GLY A 25 -11.52 9.00 23.98
C GLY A 25 -11.03 7.97 22.98
N ARG A 26 -10.12 7.06 23.35
CA ARG A 26 -9.66 5.99 22.46
C ARG A 26 -10.68 4.86 22.40
N MET A 27 -11.00 4.41 21.21
CA MET A 27 -11.85 3.28 20.93
C MET A 27 -11.03 2.00 20.85
N PHE A 28 -11.43 0.97 21.57
CA PHE A 28 -10.89 -0.37 21.50
C PHE A 28 -11.99 -1.34 21.07
N LEU A 29 -11.75 -2.09 20.01
CA LEU A 29 -12.53 -3.27 19.66
C LEU A 29 -11.82 -4.46 20.30
N ASN A 30 -12.36 -4.96 21.40
CA ASN A 30 -11.73 -6.04 22.16
C ASN A 30 -12.53 -7.33 21.98
N CYS A 31 -11.87 -8.34 21.47
CA CYS A 31 -12.32 -9.72 21.55
C CYS A 31 -11.69 -10.31 22.81
N SER A 32 -12.40 -11.16 23.56
CA SER A 32 -11.94 -11.72 24.83
C SER A 32 -10.48 -12.16 24.83
N ALA A 33 -9.79 -11.93 25.93
CA ALA A 33 -8.35 -12.03 26.11
C ALA A 33 -7.72 -13.45 25.94
N THR A 34 -8.48 -14.45 25.57
CA THR A 34 -7.99 -15.84 25.44
C THR A 34 -8.00 -16.37 24.00
N ALA A 35 -8.57 -15.66 23.07
CA ALA A 35 -8.42 -16.00 21.65
C ALA A 35 -7.69 -14.82 21.00
N GLY A 36 -6.57 -15.08 20.35
CA GLY A 36 -5.85 -14.07 19.60
C GLY A 36 -6.82 -13.20 18.82
N LEU A 37 -6.55 -11.92 18.78
CA LEU A 37 -7.31 -10.90 18.06
C LEU A 37 -7.80 -11.47 16.73
N PHE A 38 -9.11 -11.60 16.57
CA PHE A 38 -9.74 -12.07 15.36
C PHE A 38 -9.41 -13.55 15.02
N GLY A 39 -10.04 -14.47 15.66
CA GLY A 39 -10.29 -15.80 15.10
C GLY A 39 -10.70 -15.64 13.61
N SER A 40 -11.61 -16.26 13.07
CA SER A 40 -12.11 -16.01 11.69
C SER A 40 -12.96 -14.75 11.50
N THR A 41 -12.94 -13.80 12.42
CA THR A 41 -13.73 -12.55 12.36
C THR A 41 -12.87 -11.39 11.86
N SER A 42 -13.30 -10.72 10.81
CA SER A 42 -12.66 -9.53 10.25
C SER A 42 -13.45 -8.27 10.60
N PHE A 43 -12.75 -7.21 11.01
CA PHE A 43 -13.34 -5.87 10.97
C PHE A 43 -13.42 -5.42 9.51
N ARG A 44 -14.63 -5.23 9.02
CA ARG A 44 -14.87 -4.85 7.63
C ARG A 44 -15.45 -3.44 7.57
N ILE A 45 -14.76 -2.55 6.86
CA ILE A 45 -15.33 -1.30 6.39
C ILE A 45 -15.76 -1.53 4.95
N SER A 46 -17.06 -1.44 4.69
CA SER A 46 -17.62 -1.57 3.35
C SER A 46 -18.07 -0.19 2.90
N PRO A 47 -17.36 0.49 1.99
CA PRO A 47 -17.80 1.78 1.47
C PRO A 47 -19.07 1.61 0.65
N ILE A 48 -20.01 2.53 0.82
CA ILE A 48 -21.25 2.60 0.03
C ILE A 48 -21.01 3.43 -1.25
N GLN A 49 -19.93 4.20 -1.25
CA GLN A 49 -19.47 5.05 -2.36
C GLN A 49 -17.95 4.96 -2.51
N SER A 50 -17.32 5.85 -3.25
CA SER A 50 -15.91 5.82 -3.64
C SER A 50 -14.88 5.88 -2.50
N ASP A 51 -15.29 6.24 -1.28
CA ASP A 51 -14.36 6.46 -0.18
C ASP A 51 -14.25 5.23 0.74
N GLY A 52 -13.02 4.78 0.96
CA GLY A 52 -12.68 3.71 1.89
C GLY A 52 -12.43 4.22 3.32
N MET A 53 -11.44 3.66 3.99
CA MET A 53 -11.00 4.10 5.31
C MET A 53 -9.97 5.23 5.18
N SER A 54 -10.27 6.39 5.76
CA SER A 54 -9.34 7.52 5.85
C SER A 54 -8.78 7.62 7.26
N VAL A 55 -7.44 7.75 7.38
CA VAL A 55 -6.75 7.96 8.66
C VAL A 55 -5.88 9.20 8.52
N TYR A 56 -6.14 10.22 9.35
CA TYR A 56 -5.44 11.49 9.34
C TYR A 56 -4.60 11.64 10.61
N PRO A 57 -3.26 11.64 10.52
CA PRO A 57 -2.42 11.96 11.68
C PRO A 57 -2.49 13.46 11.98
N LEU A 58 -2.61 13.80 13.25
CA LEU A 58 -2.57 15.18 13.74
C LEU A 58 -1.15 15.49 14.23
N GLY A 59 -0.38 16.23 13.45
CA GLY A 59 0.96 16.68 13.81
C GLY A 59 2.09 15.98 13.04
N GLN A 60 3.32 16.43 13.31
CA GLN A 60 4.53 15.87 12.69
C GLN A 60 5.05 14.66 13.49
N ASN A 61 5.70 13.73 12.80
CA ASN A 61 6.32 12.52 13.38
C ASN A 61 5.35 11.51 14.02
N PHE A 62 4.06 11.52 13.63
CA PHE A 62 3.08 10.53 14.08
C PHE A 62 2.69 9.61 12.92
N SER A 63 2.54 8.32 13.24
CA SER A 63 2.04 7.34 12.29
C SER A 63 0.52 7.39 12.20
N ALA A 64 -0.04 7.54 11.00
CA ALA A 64 -1.48 7.39 10.77
C ALA A 64 -1.93 5.94 10.92
N TYR A 65 -1.06 5.01 10.52
CA TYR A 65 -1.32 3.57 10.59
C TYR A 65 -0.07 2.84 11.05
N THR A 66 -0.16 2.11 12.16
CA THR A 66 0.94 1.29 12.68
C THR A 66 0.53 -0.18 12.65
N VAL A 67 1.33 -1.01 12.01
CA VAL A 67 1.24 -2.46 12.08
C VAL A 67 2.38 -2.97 12.94
N GLN A 68 2.02 -3.58 14.06
CA GLN A 68 2.98 -4.15 15.01
C GLN A 68 2.72 -5.65 15.16
N ALA A 69 3.76 -6.44 15.06
CA ALA A 69 3.70 -7.86 15.39
C ALA A 69 4.10 -8.11 16.84
N ASP A 70 3.69 -9.25 17.37
CA ASP A 70 4.27 -9.83 18.55
C ASP A 70 5.74 -10.26 18.29
N ASN A 71 6.44 -10.64 19.34
CA ASN A 71 7.85 -10.98 19.28
C ASN A 71 8.12 -12.41 18.77
N THR A 72 7.17 -13.06 18.09
CA THR A 72 7.34 -14.40 17.51
C THR A 72 8.04 -14.32 16.16
N ALA A 73 8.89 -15.31 15.87
CA ALA A 73 9.55 -15.43 14.58
C ALA A 73 8.54 -15.66 13.44
N GLY A 74 8.84 -15.14 12.26
CA GLY A 74 8.04 -15.36 11.04
C GLY A 74 7.71 -14.09 10.28
N THR A 75 7.10 -14.28 9.11
CA THR A 75 6.63 -13.21 8.25
C THR A 75 5.22 -12.77 8.63
N ARG A 76 4.99 -11.47 8.67
CA ARG A 76 3.69 -10.83 8.89
C ARG A 76 3.33 -9.99 7.68
N TYR A 77 2.04 -9.83 7.43
CA TYR A 77 1.54 -9.00 6.34
C TYR A 77 0.92 -7.72 6.91
N ALA A 78 1.51 -6.57 6.58
CA ALA A 78 0.94 -5.27 6.85
C ALA A 78 -0.19 -4.94 5.88
N MET A 79 -0.03 -5.35 4.62
CA MET A 79 -1.04 -5.24 3.57
C MET A 79 -1.03 -6.50 2.72
N TYR A 80 -2.22 -7.00 2.41
CA TYR A 80 -2.41 -8.11 1.48
C TYR A 80 -3.35 -7.64 0.37
N ILE A 81 -2.87 -7.65 -0.86
CA ILE A 81 -3.61 -7.21 -2.04
C ILE A 81 -4.02 -8.46 -2.81
N ALA A 82 -5.32 -8.62 -3.01
CA ALA A 82 -5.87 -9.76 -3.73
C ALA A 82 -6.69 -9.31 -4.95
N ASN A 83 -6.74 -10.17 -5.97
CA ASN A 83 -7.64 -9.98 -7.10
C ASN A 83 -9.10 -10.32 -6.74
N SER A 84 -10.02 -10.16 -7.68
CA SER A 84 -11.45 -10.46 -7.48
C SER A 84 -11.76 -11.91 -7.12
N GLY A 85 -10.87 -12.84 -7.45
CA GLY A 85 -10.95 -14.26 -7.08
C GLY A 85 -10.35 -14.59 -5.71
N GLY A 86 -9.84 -13.59 -4.98
CA GLY A 86 -9.20 -13.75 -3.67
C GLY A 86 -7.74 -14.21 -3.71
N ALA A 87 -7.17 -14.41 -4.90
CA ALA A 87 -5.76 -14.76 -5.02
C ALA A 87 -4.86 -13.54 -4.76
N GLY A 88 -3.82 -13.70 -3.93
CA GLY A 88 -2.87 -12.64 -3.63
C GLY A 88 -2.06 -12.24 -4.85
N VAL A 89 -2.02 -10.94 -5.13
CA VAL A 89 -1.24 -10.34 -6.24
C VAL A 89 -0.12 -9.44 -5.75
N GLY A 90 -0.13 -9.06 -4.48
CA GLY A 90 0.91 -8.27 -3.86
C GLY A 90 0.80 -8.22 -2.34
N THR A 91 1.91 -7.93 -1.68
CA THR A 91 1.94 -7.76 -0.22
C THR A 91 2.95 -6.70 0.21
N ILE A 92 2.65 -6.02 1.31
CA ILE A 92 3.67 -5.40 2.15
C ILE A 92 3.82 -6.31 3.36
N SER A 93 4.96 -6.97 3.46
CA SER A 93 5.26 -7.91 4.53
C SER A 93 6.47 -7.46 5.33
N PHE A 94 6.59 -7.95 6.56
CA PHE A 94 7.70 -7.59 7.43
C PHE A 94 8.08 -8.73 8.37
N THR A 95 9.30 -8.66 8.85
CA THR A 95 9.85 -9.51 9.92
C THR A 95 10.28 -8.60 11.08
N SER A 96 10.97 -9.15 12.08
CA SER A 96 11.58 -8.33 13.14
C SER A 96 12.69 -7.38 12.66
N THR A 97 13.22 -7.60 11.45
CA THR A 97 14.41 -6.86 10.94
C THR A 97 14.26 -6.27 9.56
N SER A 98 13.18 -6.59 8.83
CA SER A 98 13.04 -6.18 7.43
C SER A 98 11.58 -5.94 7.01
N THR A 99 11.40 -5.10 6.01
CA THR A 99 10.14 -4.91 5.27
C THR A 99 10.36 -5.29 3.82
N SER A 100 9.39 -6.00 3.23
CA SER A 100 9.40 -6.41 1.83
C SER A 100 8.15 -5.92 1.09
N TYR A 101 8.34 -5.43 -0.12
CA TYR A 101 7.29 -5.05 -1.06
C TYR A 101 7.26 -6.09 -2.17
N ASN A 102 6.25 -6.95 -2.18
CA ASN A 102 6.22 -8.09 -3.07
C ASN A 102 5.09 -7.96 -4.09
N THR A 103 5.39 -8.33 -5.33
CA THR A 103 4.42 -8.58 -6.39
C THR A 103 4.49 -10.03 -6.82
N SER A 104 3.39 -10.58 -7.36
CA SER A 104 3.37 -11.96 -7.85
C SER A 104 4.36 -12.13 -9.01
N SER A 105 5.19 -13.17 -8.94
CA SER A 105 6.16 -13.52 -9.99
C SER A 105 6.39 -15.02 -10.13
N ASP A 106 5.43 -15.84 -9.69
CA ASP A 106 5.50 -17.29 -9.88
C ASP A 106 5.45 -17.63 -11.37
N TYR A 107 6.30 -18.57 -11.79
CA TYR A 107 6.38 -18.98 -13.20
C TYR A 107 5.08 -19.58 -13.73
N ARG A 108 4.28 -20.22 -12.88
CA ARG A 108 2.97 -20.81 -13.22
C ARG A 108 1.91 -19.76 -13.60
N LEU A 109 2.16 -18.50 -13.33
CA LEU A 109 1.32 -17.36 -13.72
C LEU A 109 1.77 -16.72 -15.04
N LYS A 110 2.77 -17.31 -15.71
CA LYS A 110 3.40 -16.74 -16.90
C LYS A 110 3.35 -17.75 -18.04
N GLU A 111 3.19 -17.23 -19.23
CA GLU A 111 3.24 -18.00 -20.48
C GLU A 111 4.09 -17.26 -21.52
N ASN A 112 4.46 -17.93 -22.59
CA ASN A 112 5.22 -17.36 -23.71
C ASN A 112 6.53 -16.66 -23.25
N VAL A 113 7.21 -17.26 -22.30
CA VAL A 113 8.46 -16.71 -21.75
C VAL A 113 9.57 -16.82 -22.80
N VAL A 114 10.09 -15.67 -23.21
CA VAL A 114 11.19 -15.54 -24.17
C VAL A 114 12.28 -14.64 -23.60
N GLU A 115 13.47 -14.72 -24.18
CA GLU A 115 14.59 -13.85 -23.80
C GLU A 115 14.28 -12.38 -24.14
N LEU A 116 14.64 -11.47 -23.22
CA LEU A 116 14.54 -10.03 -23.43
C LEU A 116 15.68 -9.53 -24.31
N THR A 117 15.40 -9.30 -25.57
CA THR A 117 16.37 -8.78 -26.58
C THR A 117 16.17 -7.27 -26.78
N GLY A 118 17.20 -6.60 -27.34
CA GLY A 118 17.14 -5.16 -27.67
C GLY A 118 17.08 -4.24 -26.45
N ALA A 119 17.45 -4.73 -25.27
CA ALA A 119 17.35 -3.99 -24.00
C ALA A 119 18.19 -2.71 -24.02
N THR A 120 19.40 -2.75 -24.55
CA THR A 120 20.31 -1.58 -24.63
C THR A 120 19.71 -0.46 -25.47
N ASP A 121 19.09 -0.78 -26.60
CA ASP A 121 18.50 0.24 -27.48
C ASP A 121 17.24 0.86 -26.88
N ARG A 122 16.45 0.07 -26.14
CA ARG A 122 15.32 0.58 -25.36
C ARG A 122 15.81 1.47 -24.20
N LEU A 123 16.81 1.03 -23.45
CA LEU A 123 17.36 1.79 -22.33
C LEU A 123 17.87 3.17 -22.74
N LYS A 124 18.54 3.26 -23.91
CA LYS A 124 19.06 4.52 -24.45
C LYS A 124 17.98 5.54 -24.83
N GLN A 125 16.72 5.12 -24.93
CA GLN A 125 15.58 6.00 -25.20
C GLN A 125 14.98 6.61 -23.94
N LEU A 126 15.35 6.08 -22.75
CA LEU A 126 14.94 6.69 -21.48
C LEU A 126 15.73 7.97 -21.23
N ASN A 127 15.06 8.99 -20.73
CA ASN A 127 15.61 10.31 -20.46
C ASN A 127 15.58 10.62 -18.96
N PRO A 128 16.60 10.21 -18.18
CA PRO A 128 16.71 10.59 -16.78
C PRO A 128 16.85 12.11 -16.66
N SER A 129 16.04 12.71 -15.80
CA SER A 129 15.97 14.17 -15.63
C SER A 129 16.17 14.55 -14.18
N ARG A 130 16.69 15.75 -13.96
CA ARG A 130 16.79 16.37 -12.64
C ARG A 130 15.76 17.50 -12.55
N PHE A 131 14.97 17.50 -11.48
CA PHE A 131 13.88 18.45 -11.32
C PHE A 131 13.54 18.71 -9.84
N ASN A 132 12.70 19.70 -9.62
CA ASN A 132 12.05 19.97 -8.34
C ASN A 132 10.54 19.76 -8.49
N PHE A 133 9.88 19.19 -7.49
CA PHE A 133 8.44 19.22 -7.42
C PHE A 133 7.95 20.65 -7.14
N ILE A 134 6.88 21.07 -7.81
CA ILE A 134 6.29 22.42 -7.62
C ILE A 134 5.93 22.65 -6.14
N ALA A 135 5.44 21.59 -5.46
CA ALA A 135 5.08 21.64 -4.05
C ALA A 135 6.30 21.64 -3.08
N ASP A 136 7.52 21.37 -3.58
CA ASP A 136 8.76 21.32 -2.80
C ASP A 136 9.91 21.85 -3.65
N ALA A 137 9.88 23.17 -3.93
CA ALA A 137 10.77 23.82 -4.87
C ALA A 137 12.24 23.84 -4.43
N ASP A 138 12.51 23.71 -3.14
CA ASP A 138 13.87 23.76 -2.58
C ASP A 138 14.59 22.41 -2.67
N LYS A 139 13.85 21.32 -2.98
CA LYS A 139 14.41 19.97 -3.03
C LYS A 139 14.54 19.46 -4.46
N THR A 140 15.78 19.33 -4.93
CA THR A 140 16.10 18.75 -6.23
C THR A 140 16.20 17.23 -6.14
N VAL A 141 15.61 16.52 -7.09
CA VAL A 141 15.63 15.05 -7.20
C VAL A 141 15.92 14.61 -8.63
N ASP A 142 16.46 13.40 -8.78
CA ASP A 142 16.64 12.74 -10.06
C ASP A 142 15.51 11.74 -10.29
N GLY A 143 15.02 11.65 -11.52
CA GLY A 143 13.93 10.75 -11.86
C GLY A 143 13.59 10.79 -13.34
N PHE A 144 12.33 10.52 -13.65
CA PHE A 144 11.82 10.45 -15.01
C PHE A 144 10.49 11.20 -15.13
N LEU A 145 10.19 11.68 -16.34
CA LEU A 145 8.86 12.13 -16.70
C LEU A 145 8.04 10.93 -17.18
N ALA A 146 6.89 10.67 -16.53
CA ALA A 146 6.13 9.45 -16.75
C ALA A 146 5.71 9.26 -18.23
N HIS A 147 5.26 10.31 -18.92
CA HIS A 147 4.84 10.23 -20.32
C HIS A 147 6.00 9.89 -21.29
N GLU A 148 7.24 10.27 -20.97
CA GLU A 148 8.43 9.89 -21.76
C GLU A 148 8.75 8.40 -21.58
N VAL A 149 8.70 7.92 -20.32
CA VAL A 149 8.91 6.49 -20.02
C VAL A 149 7.82 5.63 -20.61
N GLN A 150 6.57 6.10 -20.67
CA GLN A 150 5.43 5.35 -21.20
C GLN A 150 5.64 4.93 -22.66
N SER A 151 6.36 5.72 -23.44
CA SER A 151 6.67 5.39 -24.84
C SER A 151 7.68 4.25 -25.01
N VAL A 152 8.50 3.99 -23.96
CA VAL A 152 9.60 3.01 -24.00
C VAL A 152 9.27 1.77 -23.17
N VAL A 153 8.72 1.97 -21.97
CA VAL A 153 8.36 0.94 -20.99
C VAL A 153 6.95 1.22 -20.46
N PRO A 154 5.90 0.98 -21.26
CA PRO A 154 4.53 1.31 -20.91
C PRO A 154 4.05 0.64 -19.62
N GLU A 155 4.54 -0.56 -19.33
CA GLU A 155 4.23 -1.31 -18.11
C GLU A 155 4.77 -0.67 -16.83
N ALA A 156 5.66 0.32 -16.94
CA ALA A 156 6.18 1.08 -15.82
C ALA A 156 5.29 2.28 -15.44
N VAL A 157 4.33 2.65 -16.27
CA VAL A 157 3.57 3.89 -16.11
C VAL A 157 2.08 3.59 -15.88
N HIS A 158 1.51 4.27 -14.91
CA HIS A 158 0.08 4.26 -14.61
C HIS A 158 -0.54 5.62 -14.95
N GLY A 159 -1.76 5.59 -15.49
CA GLY A 159 -2.52 6.78 -15.87
C GLY A 159 -2.28 7.21 -17.33
N THR A 160 -3.04 8.19 -17.77
CA THR A 160 -3.03 8.73 -19.13
C THR A 160 -2.34 10.10 -19.17
N HIS A 161 -1.53 10.35 -20.18
CA HIS A 161 -0.87 11.65 -20.34
C HIS A 161 -1.92 12.77 -20.55
N ASN A 162 -1.79 13.83 -19.76
CA ASN A 162 -2.72 14.99 -19.77
C ASN A 162 -4.18 14.67 -19.42
N GLU A 163 -4.42 13.59 -18.67
CA GLU A 163 -5.75 13.22 -18.22
C GLU A 163 -6.31 14.28 -17.26
N VAL A 164 -7.62 14.54 -17.38
CA VAL A 164 -8.39 15.38 -16.47
C VAL A 164 -9.62 14.63 -15.98
N ASP A 165 -10.08 14.94 -14.78
CA ASP A 165 -11.34 14.44 -14.24
C ASP A 165 -12.56 15.16 -14.85
N ALA A 166 -13.75 14.80 -14.38
CA ALA A 166 -15.01 15.40 -14.86
C ALA A 166 -15.13 16.90 -14.57
N ASP A 167 -14.38 17.40 -13.60
CA ASP A 167 -14.34 18.81 -13.21
C ASP A 167 -13.20 19.59 -13.89
N GLY A 168 -12.40 18.92 -14.73
CA GLY A 168 -11.28 19.51 -15.45
C GLY A 168 -9.97 19.58 -14.64
N ASN A 169 -9.89 18.95 -13.47
CA ASN A 169 -8.67 18.91 -12.69
C ASN A 169 -7.70 17.86 -13.23
N PRO A 170 -6.37 18.12 -13.18
CA PRO A 170 -5.40 17.15 -13.65
C PRO A 170 -5.44 15.83 -12.87
N VAL A 171 -5.48 14.71 -13.60
CA VAL A 171 -5.22 13.36 -13.08
C VAL A 171 -3.79 12.99 -13.42
N TYR A 172 -2.92 12.89 -12.40
CA TYR A 172 -1.50 12.74 -12.61
C TYR A 172 -1.10 11.29 -12.89
N GLN A 173 -0.16 11.11 -13.82
CA GLN A 173 0.50 9.83 -14.05
C GLN A 173 1.42 9.46 -12.88
N GLY A 174 1.56 8.15 -12.65
CA GLY A 174 2.55 7.57 -11.73
C GLY A 174 3.53 6.68 -12.47
N ILE A 175 4.70 6.45 -11.86
CA ILE A 175 5.72 5.54 -12.38
C ILE A 175 6.12 4.51 -11.32
N ASP A 176 6.14 3.24 -11.71
CA ASP A 176 6.75 2.13 -10.97
C ASP A 176 8.15 1.86 -11.52
N GLN A 177 9.16 2.47 -10.92
CA GLN A 177 10.54 2.33 -11.37
C GLN A 177 11.08 0.91 -11.25
N SER A 178 10.48 0.02 -10.47
CA SER A 178 10.88 -1.39 -10.37
C SER A 178 10.75 -2.14 -11.71
N LYS A 179 9.86 -1.68 -12.58
CA LYS A 179 9.67 -2.23 -13.93
C LYS A 179 10.84 -1.95 -14.89
N LEU A 180 11.71 -0.99 -14.54
CA LEU A 180 12.92 -0.70 -15.31
C LEU A 180 14.05 -1.67 -14.98
N VAL A 181 14.00 -2.38 -13.85
CA VAL A 181 15.06 -3.29 -13.41
C VAL A 181 15.36 -4.41 -14.41
N PRO A 182 14.37 -5.14 -14.97
CA PRO A 182 14.66 -6.16 -15.98
C PRO A 182 15.39 -5.60 -17.23
N LEU A 183 15.00 -4.41 -17.67
CA LEU A 183 15.63 -3.72 -18.78
C LEU A 183 17.10 -3.38 -18.47
N LEU A 184 17.37 -2.85 -17.27
CA LEU A 184 18.72 -2.54 -16.80
C LEU A 184 19.60 -3.80 -16.72
N VAL A 185 19.07 -4.89 -16.15
CA VAL A 185 19.81 -6.15 -16.04
C VAL A 185 20.16 -6.73 -17.41
N ALA A 186 19.27 -6.64 -18.39
CA ALA A 186 19.49 -7.15 -19.73
C ALA A 186 20.49 -6.31 -20.57
N THR A 187 21.00 -5.20 -20.04
CA THR A 187 22.02 -4.35 -20.70
C THR A 187 23.45 -4.60 -20.20
N ILE A 188 23.60 -5.42 -19.16
CA ILE A 188 24.89 -5.79 -18.58
C ILE A 188 25.50 -6.98 -19.35
#